data_760310c861fa8494a85ee982e745a5a0
#
_entry.id   760310c861fa8494a85ee982e745a5a0
#
_cell.length_a   1.000
_cell.length_b   1.000
_cell.length_c   1.000
_cell.angle_alpha   90.00
_cell.angle_beta   90.00
_cell.angle_gamma   90.00
#
_symmetry.space_group_name_H-M   'P 1'
#
loop_
_entity.id
_entity.type
_entity.pdbx_description
1 polymer ?
#
loop_
_entity_poly.entity_id
_entity_poly.type
_entity_poly.pdbx_seq_one_letter_code
_entity_poly.pdbx_strand_id
1 'polypeptide(L)'
;VTYNLGNETIIQPVSASLKDNAATITIMNIVIGILMGAAIVWFLIVPAINHSKSTKTNKDVVAYSDQIAAKESEISALQKQVEDYQAKEKELEAEKQKAANTQSSYEALIDVIDHYNQDNYSTTNLIDELLALSTDSLGEVGKAQYDEMTSEIFPKQCDKLYRSARQSYRVENYGTAIESLEKVMKMNESYEDGKALLLLADSYAGNGDTEKATEKYNRVIELFPDSDVAQQATEALNGTNDDGDNNSQQ
;
A
#
# COMPACT_ATOMS: atom_id res chain seq x y z
N VAL A 1 25.30 -11.30 -42.38
CA VAL A 1 24.08 -10.46 -42.36
C VAL A 1 23.97 -9.92 -40.96
N THR A 2 24.40 -8.67 -40.79
CA THR A 2 24.38 -7.94 -39.53
C THR A 2 22.99 -7.35 -39.35
N TYR A 3 22.24 -7.76 -38.36
CA TYR A 3 21.05 -7.07 -37.94
C TYR A 3 21.42 -6.00 -36.90
N ASN A 4 21.22 -4.76 -37.31
CA ASN A 4 21.37 -3.59 -36.46
C ASN A 4 20.06 -3.37 -35.71
N LEU A 5 20.01 -3.69 -34.41
CA LEU A 5 18.92 -3.35 -33.53
C LEU A 5 19.24 -1.96 -32.94
N GLY A 6 18.89 -0.94 -33.71
CA GLY A 6 18.98 0.44 -33.26
C GLY A 6 17.71 0.88 -32.55
N ASN A 7 17.89 1.64 -31.51
CA ASN A 7 16.95 2.49 -30.77
C ASN A 7 15.92 1.81 -29.88
N GLU A 8 16.38 1.43 -28.70
CA GLU A 8 15.51 1.44 -27.50
C GLU A 8 15.13 2.89 -27.20
N THR A 9 13.88 3.20 -27.47
CA THR A 9 13.27 4.42 -26.96
C THR A 9 12.96 4.17 -25.49
N ILE A 10 13.85 4.63 -24.62
CA ILE A 10 13.57 4.66 -23.15
C ILE A 10 12.39 5.60 -22.98
N ILE A 11 11.21 5.04 -22.77
CA ILE A 11 10.04 5.79 -22.30
C ILE A 11 10.30 6.15 -20.86
N GLN A 12 10.86 7.33 -20.62
CA GLN A 12 10.91 7.87 -19.27
C GLN A 12 9.48 8.04 -18.76
N PRO A 13 9.17 7.62 -17.53
CA PRO A 13 7.88 7.91 -16.94
C PRO A 13 7.76 9.42 -16.79
N VAL A 14 6.90 10.02 -17.62
CA VAL A 14 6.53 11.43 -17.47
C VAL A 14 5.87 11.55 -16.10
N SER A 15 6.48 12.31 -15.22
CA SER A 15 5.93 12.64 -13.90
C SER A 15 4.55 13.29 -14.07
N ALA A 16 3.50 12.52 -13.90
CA ALA A 16 2.09 12.92 -14.04
C ALA A 16 1.64 13.95 -12.98
N SER A 17 2.43 14.13 -11.93
CA SER A 17 2.06 14.86 -10.71
C SER A 17 1.84 16.37 -10.85
N LEU A 18 2.32 17.03 -11.91
CA LEU A 18 2.16 18.49 -12.08
C LEU A 18 1.05 18.89 -13.08
N LYS A 19 0.62 17.99 -13.97
CA LYS A 19 -0.47 18.27 -14.90
C LYS A 19 -1.86 18.13 -14.28
N ASP A 20 -2.05 17.22 -13.36
CA ASP A 20 -3.35 16.94 -12.75
C ASP A 20 -3.84 18.10 -11.87
N ASN A 21 -2.94 18.75 -11.15
CA ASN A 21 -3.29 19.94 -10.36
C ASN A 21 -3.68 21.15 -11.21
N ALA A 22 -3.07 21.34 -12.39
CA ALA A 22 -3.37 22.47 -13.27
C ALA A 22 -4.75 22.32 -13.92
N ALA A 23 -5.13 21.14 -14.38
CA ALA A 23 -6.46 20.86 -14.93
C ALA A 23 -7.56 21.02 -13.88
N THR A 24 -7.36 20.48 -12.69
CA THR A 24 -8.30 20.59 -11.56
C THR A 24 -8.47 22.05 -11.10
N ILE A 25 -7.39 22.81 -11.01
CA ILE A 25 -7.42 24.25 -10.68
C ILE A 25 -8.14 25.03 -11.77
N THR A 26 -7.92 24.71 -13.06
CA THR A 26 -8.56 25.37 -14.18
C THR A 26 -10.07 25.13 -14.19
N ILE A 27 -10.51 23.88 -13.98
CA ILE A 27 -11.94 23.52 -13.88
C ILE A 27 -12.59 24.23 -12.68
N MET A 28 -11.94 24.23 -11.52
CA MET A 28 -12.43 24.91 -10.32
C MET A 28 -12.55 26.43 -10.52
N ASN A 29 -11.60 27.06 -11.20
CA ASN A 29 -11.67 28.50 -11.53
C ASN A 29 -12.78 28.81 -12.51
N ILE A 30 -13.07 27.95 -13.49
CA ILE A 30 -14.19 28.09 -14.43
C ILE A 30 -15.53 28.00 -13.67
N VAL A 31 -15.68 27.02 -12.78
CA VAL A 31 -16.92 26.85 -11.97
C VAL A 31 -17.12 28.06 -11.05
N ILE A 32 -16.07 28.53 -10.38
CA ILE A 32 -16.14 29.74 -9.55
C ILE A 32 -16.47 30.99 -10.40
N GLY A 33 -15.90 31.10 -11.59
CA GLY A 33 -16.20 32.21 -12.53
C GLY A 33 -17.66 32.21 -12.98
N ILE A 34 -18.25 31.05 -13.25
CA ILE A 34 -19.66 30.89 -13.61
C ILE A 34 -20.58 31.27 -12.44
N LEU A 35 -20.27 30.83 -11.23
CA LEU A 35 -21.03 31.14 -10.02
C LEU A 35 -20.97 32.63 -9.67
N MET A 36 -19.82 33.29 -9.81
CA MET A 36 -19.65 34.71 -9.61
C MET A 36 -20.36 35.52 -10.70
N GLY A 37 -20.31 35.07 -11.95
CA GLY A 37 -21.04 35.66 -13.07
C GLY A 37 -22.55 35.65 -12.84
N ALA A 38 -23.11 34.54 -12.40
CA ALA A 38 -24.53 34.41 -12.06
C ALA A 38 -24.95 35.35 -10.90
N ALA A 39 -24.12 35.48 -9.86
CA ALA A 39 -24.37 36.37 -8.74
C ALA A 39 -24.35 37.86 -9.14
N ILE A 40 -23.43 38.26 -10.03
CA ILE A 40 -23.35 39.63 -10.54
C ILE A 40 -24.57 39.99 -11.40
N VAL A 41 -24.99 39.06 -12.26
CA VAL A 41 -26.22 39.24 -13.06
C VAL A 41 -27.45 39.42 -12.16
N TRP A 42 -27.60 38.63 -11.12
CA TRP A 42 -28.68 38.73 -10.14
C TRP A 42 -28.65 40.06 -9.38
N PHE A 43 -27.47 40.51 -8.94
CA PHE A 43 -27.35 41.73 -8.12
C PHE A 43 -27.49 43.02 -8.91
N LEU A 44 -27.14 43.03 -10.21
CA LEU A 44 -27.22 44.24 -11.04
C LEU A 44 -28.54 44.36 -11.82
N ILE A 45 -29.15 43.23 -12.21
CA ILE A 45 -30.36 43.25 -13.06
C ILE A 45 -31.64 43.34 -12.22
N VAL A 46 -31.72 42.68 -11.07
CA VAL A 46 -32.93 42.69 -10.22
C VAL A 46 -33.29 44.08 -9.66
N PRO A 47 -32.36 44.94 -9.20
CA PRO A 47 -32.71 46.29 -8.73
C PRO A 47 -33.12 47.27 -9.86
N ALA A 48 -32.57 47.09 -11.05
CA ALA A 48 -32.87 47.95 -12.19
C ALA A 48 -34.30 47.77 -12.73
N ILE A 49 -34.87 46.58 -12.53
CA ILE A 49 -36.21 46.20 -13.02
C ILE A 49 -37.34 46.75 -12.12
N ASN A 50 -37.07 47.03 -10.86
CA ASN A 50 -38.08 47.49 -9.90
C ASN A 50 -38.48 48.97 -10.08
N HIS A 51 -37.83 49.72 -10.96
CA HIS A 51 -38.09 51.14 -11.15
C HIS A 51 -38.85 51.56 -12.42
N SER A 52 -39.29 50.65 -13.30
CA SER A 52 -40.00 50.96 -14.52
C SER A 52 -41.36 50.27 -14.58
N LYS A 53 -42.44 51.04 -14.29
CA LYS A 53 -43.82 50.61 -14.53
C LYS A 53 -44.14 50.66 -16.03
N SER A 54 -43.97 49.53 -16.71
CA SER A 54 -44.56 49.35 -18.05
C SER A 54 -44.91 47.87 -18.25
N THR A 55 -46.14 47.60 -18.69
CA THR A 55 -46.65 46.21 -18.94
C THR A 55 -45.89 45.43 -19.99
N LYS A 56 -45.01 46.07 -20.75
CA LYS A 56 -44.11 45.40 -21.71
C LYS A 56 -42.89 44.80 -21.02
N THR A 57 -42.39 45.48 -19.98
CA THR A 57 -41.24 45.06 -19.20
C THR A 57 -41.51 43.75 -18.41
N ASN A 58 -42.76 43.53 -17.95
CA ASN A 58 -43.10 42.31 -17.22
C ASN A 58 -43.02 41.03 -18.08
N LYS A 59 -43.38 41.12 -19.36
CA LYS A 59 -43.24 39.95 -20.27
C LYS A 59 -41.79 39.60 -20.55
N ASP A 60 -40.96 40.65 -20.73
CA ASP A 60 -39.52 40.43 -20.96
C ASP A 60 -38.83 39.88 -19.70
N VAL A 61 -39.22 40.36 -18.52
CA VAL A 61 -38.71 39.85 -17.23
C VAL A 61 -39.06 38.39 -17.00
N VAL A 62 -40.30 37.97 -17.28
CA VAL A 62 -40.73 36.58 -17.19
C VAL A 62 -39.94 35.72 -18.18
N ALA A 63 -39.77 36.19 -19.43
CA ALA A 63 -38.99 35.44 -20.42
C ALA A 63 -37.51 35.26 -20.03
N TYR A 64 -36.89 36.29 -19.42
CA TYR A 64 -35.53 36.18 -18.89
C TYR A 64 -35.44 35.27 -17.66
N SER A 65 -36.46 35.31 -16.77
CA SER A 65 -36.53 34.37 -15.62
C SER A 65 -36.60 32.93 -16.07
N ASP A 66 -37.42 32.65 -17.09
CA ASP A 66 -37.54 31.30 -17.65
C ASP A 66 -36.22 30.82 -18.31
N GLN A 67 -35.54 31.75 -19.01
CA GLN A 67 -34.22 31.43 -19.59
C GLN A 67 -33.15 31.16 -18.50
N ILE A 68 -33.17 31.94 -17.42
CA ILE A 68 -32.26 31.72 -16.28
C ILE A 68 -32.51 30.34 -15.66
N ALA A 69 -33.76 30.00 -15.37
CA ALA A 69 -34.15 28.71 -14.81
C ALA A 69 -33.75 27.53 -15.72
N ALA A 70 -33.91 27.71 -17.05
CA ALA A 70 -33.45 26.69 -18.01
C ALA A 70 -31.93 26.54 -18.00
N LYS A 71 -31.18 27.62 -17.92
CA LYS A 71 -29.71 27.60 -17.84
C LYS A 71 -29.20 27.06 -16.51
N GLU A 72 -29.87 27.33 -15.40
CA GLU A 72 -29.53 26.72 -14.10
C GLU A 72 -29.73 25.20 -14.10
N SER A 73 -30.81 24.74 -14.76
CA SER A 73 -31.05 23.31 -14.95
C SER A 73 -29.96 22.65 -15.83
N GLU A 74 -29.56 23.33 -16.91
CA GLU A 74 -28.46 22.87 -17.79
C GLU A 74 -27.13 22.83 -17.04
N ILE A 75 -26.83 23.86 -16.26
CA ILE A 75 -25.62 23.90 -15.41
C ILE A 75 -25.63 22.75 -14.40
N SER A 76 -26.75 22.51 -13.72
CA SER A 76 -26.86 21.38 -12.76
C SER A 76 -26.66 20.01 -13.43
N ALA A 77 -27.21 19.84 -14.64
CA ALA A 77 -27.02 18.60 -15.40
C ALA A 77 -25.56 18.42 -15.84
N LEU A 78 -24.91 19.51 -16.28
CA LEU A 78 -23.49 19.48 -16.65
C LEU A 78 -22.58 19.23 -15.44
N GLN A 79 -22.89 19.82 -14.28
CA GLN A 79 -22.15 19.55 -13.05
C GLN A 79 -22.21 18.08 -12.67
N LYS A 80 -23.38 17.46 -12.74
CA LYS A 80 -23.53 16.02 -12.49
C LYS A 80 -22.73 15.18 -13.49
N GLN A 81 -22.73 15.56 -14.78
CA GLN A 81 -21.89 14.86 -15.77
C GLN A 81 -20.40 14.98 -15.45
N VAL A 82 -19.94 16.15 -15.01
CA VAL A 82 -18.54 16.35 -14.60
C VAL A 82 -18.18 15.47 -13.41
N GLU A 83 -19.05 15.37 -12.41
CA GLU A 83 -18.87 14.49 -11.26
C GLU A 83 -18.79 13.01 -11.69
N ASP A 84 -19.69 12.58 -12.59
CA ASP A 84 -19.69 11.22 -13.13
C ASP A 84 -18.42 10.92 -13.93
N TYR A 85 -17.92 11.87 -14.72
CA TYR A 85 -16.64 11.71 -15.45
C TYR A 85 -15.44 11.66 -14.52
N GLN A 86 -15.41 12.49 -13.48
CA GLN A 86 -14.34 12.47 -12.47
C GLN A 86 -14.31 11.14 -11.69
N ALA A 87 -15.50 10.59 -11.38
CA ALA A 87 -15.59 9.29 -10.75
C ALA A 87 -15.04 8.17 -11.65
N LYS A 88 -15.40 8.18 -12.94
CA LYS A 88 -14.89 7.24 -13.93
C LYS A 88 -13.38 7.38 -14.18
N GLU A 89 -12.87 8.58 -14.22
CA GLU A 89 -11.43 8.86 -14.36
C GLU A 89 -10.65 8.24 -13.19
N LYS A 90 -11.15 8.44 -11.97
CA LYS A 90 -10.54 7.85 -10.77
C LYS A 90 -10.59 6.32 -10.78
N GLU A 91 -11.68 5.73 -11.22
CA GLU A 91 -11.82 4.27 -11.37
C GLU A 91 -10.82 3.73 -12.41
N LEU A 92 -10.74 4.38 -13.58
CA LEU A 92 -9.81 3.99 -14.65
C LEU A 92 -8.34 4.10 -14.21
N GLU A 93 -7.99 5.14 -13.44
CA GLU A 93 -6.62 5.28 -12.93
C GLU A 93 -6.30 4.18 -11.90
N ALA A 94 -7.27 3.79 -11.05
CA ALA A 94 -7.12 2.67 -10.14
C ALA A 94 -6.96 1.33 -10.88
N GLU A 95 -7.73 1.10 -11.94
CA GLU A 95 -7.58 -0.09 -12.79
C GLU A 95 -6.23 -0.14 -13.49
N LYS A 96 -5.78 0.98 -14.03
CA LYS A 96 -4.48 1.12 -14.68
C LYS A 96 -3.34 0.85 -13.70
N GLN A 97 -3.42 1.39 -12.48
CA GLN A 97 -2.44 1.12 -11.43
C GLN A 97 -2.42 -0.36 -11.05
N LYS A 98 -3.60 -0.97 -10.93
CA LYS A 98 -3.73 -2.41 -10.66
C LYS A 98 -3.10 -3.25 -11.78
N ALA A 99 -3.36 -2.91 -13.04
CA ALA A 99 -2.78 -3.59 -14.19
C ALA A 99 -1.24 -3.46 -14.21
N ALA A 100 -0.71 -2.27 -13.93
CA ALA A 100 0.73 -2.04 -13.84
C ALA A 100 1.38 -2.85 -12.72
N ASN A 101 0.75 -2.90 -11.53
CA ASN A 101 1.22 -3.72 -10.42
C ASN A 101 1.22 -5.21 -10.77
N THR A 102 0.16 -5.68 -11.43
CA THR A 102 0.05 -7.07 -11.89
C THR A 102 1.17 -7.39 -12.88
N GLN A 103 1.40 -6.53 -13.87
CA GLN A 103 2.48 -6.71 -14.84
C GLN A 103 3.84 -6.80 -14.16
N SER A 104 4.16 -5.84 -13.27
CA SER A 104 5.42 -5.84 -12.52
C SER A 104 5.61 -7.10 -11.66
N SER A 105 4.53 -7.61 -11.04
CA SER A 105 4.59 -8.84 -10.26
C SER A 105 4.87 -10.07 -11.12
N TYR A 106 4.31 -10.13 -12.33
CA TYR A 106 4.60 -11.22 -13.27
C TYR A 106 6.01 -11.13 -13.86
N GLU A 107 6.51 -9.93 -14.16
CA GLU A 107 7.89 -9.73 -14.60
C GLU A 107 8.87 -10.22 -13.52
N ALA A 108 8.65 -9.82 -12.26
CA ALA A 108 9.45 -10.29 -11.14
C ALA A 108 9.34 -11.82 -10.93
N LEU A 109 8.16 -12.41 -11.10
CA LEU A 109 7.98 -13.87 -11.03
C LEU A 109 8.79 -14.61 -12.12
N ILE A 110 8.81 -14.09 -13.34
CA ILE A 110 9.58 -14.66 -14.45
C ILE A 110 11.07 -14.65 -14.12
N ASP A 111 11.59 -13.52 -13.60
CA ASP A 111 12.99 -13.42 -13.20
C ASP A 111 13.33 -14.43 -12.09
N VAL A 112 12.45 -14.59 -11.10
CA VAL A 112 12.61 -15.58 -10.03
C VAL A 112 12.60 -17.00 -10.57
N ILE A 113 11.71 -17.34 -11.52
CA ILE A 113 11.68 -18.65 -12.18
C ILE A 113 12.98 -18.92 -12.94
N ASP A 114 13.49 -17.93 -13.65
CA ASP A 114 14.77 -18.05 -14.38
C ASP A 114 15.93 -18.31 -13.41
N HIS A 115 15.97 -17.58 -12.29
CA HIS A 115 16.98 -17.80 -11.24
C HIS A 115 16.84 -19.16 -10.54
N TYR A 116 15.61 -19.60 -10.29
CA TYR A 116 15.34 -20.92 -9.72
C TYR A 116 15.86 -22.06 -10.59
N ASN A 117 15.77 -21.91 -11.91
CA ASN A 117 16.22 -22.93 -12.87
C ASN A 117 17.74 -22.87 -13.15
N GLN A 118 18.47 -21.91 -12.61
CA GLN A 118 19.92 -21.81 -12.75
C GLN A 118 20.67 -22.59 -11.65
N ASP A 119 21.40 -23.63 -12.02
CA ASP A 119 22.14 -24.51 -11.10
C ASP A 119 23.10 -23.77 -10.15
N ASN A 120 23.62 -22.62 -10.56
CA ASN A 120 24.63 -21.86 -9.82
C ASN A 120 24.09 -20.56 -9.19
N TYR A 121 22.79 -20.33 -9.21
CA TYR A 121 22.23 -19.14 -8.58
C TYR A 121 22.28 -19.22 -7.06
N SER A 122 22.54 -18.10 -6.40
CA SER A 122 22.62 -18.03 -4.95
C SER A 122 21.26 -18.32 -4.31
N THR A 123 21.15 -19.40 -3.56
CA THR A 123 19.92 -19.72 -2.82
C THR A 123 19.51 -18.59 -1.86
N THR A 124 20.46 -17.84 -1.29
CA THR A 124 20.15 -16.69 -0.42
C THR A 124 19.48 -15.57 -1.21
N ASN A 125 20.01 -15.25 -2.40
CA ASN A 125 19.41 -14.23 -3.26
C ASN A 125 18.02 -14.66 -3.73
N LEU A 126 17.88 -15.92 -4.14
CA LEU A 126 16.59 -16.48 -4.56
C LEU A 126 15.53 -16.38 -3.47
N ILE A 127 15.90 -16.64 -2.21
CA ILE A 127 14.97 -16.46 -1.08
C ILE A 127 14.58 -14.99 -0.91
N ASP A 128 15.55 -14.09 -0.97
CA ASP A 128 15.27 -12.66 -0.83
C ASP A 128 14.36 -12.16 -1.95
N GLU A 129 14.51 -12.65 -3.17
CA GLU A 129 13.63 -12.38 -4.31
C GLU A 129 12.22 -12.97 -4.11
N LEU A 130 12.12 -14.24 -3.70
CA LEU A 130 10.85 -14.88 -3.39
C LEU A 130 10.09 -14.14 -2.26
N LEU A 131 10.80 -13.71 -1.22
CA LEU A 131 10.20 -12.95 -0.11
C LEU A 131 9.83 -11.51 -0.49
N ALA A 132 10.44 -10.95 -1.51
CA ALA A 132 10.13 -9.62 -2.03
C ALA A 132 8.96 -9.61 -3.02
N LEU A 133 8.62 -10.79 -3.58
CA LEU A 133 7.59 -10.91 -4.60
C LEU A 133 6.19 -10.61 -4.03
N SER A 134 5.48 -9.69 -4.65
CA SER A 134 4.08 -9.40 -4.30
C SER A 134 3.15 -10.44 -4.92
N THR A 135 2.70 -11.39 -4.12
CA THR A 135 1.80 -12.46 -4.59
C THR A 135 0.35 -12.01 -4.73
N ASP A 136 -0.06 -10.88 -4.10
CA ASP A 136 -1.44 -10.39 -4.13
C ASP A 136 -1.91 -10.00 -5.54
N SER A 137 -0.97 -9.54 -6.36
CA SER A 137 -1.22 -9.14 -7.75
C SER A 137 -1.10 -10.28 -8.75
N LEU A 138 -0.67 -11.47 -8.32
CA LEU A 138 -0.59 -12.66 -9.16
C LEU A 138 -1.97 -13.34 -9.25
N GLY A 139 -2.33 -13.80 -10.46
CA GLY A 139 -3.48 -14.69 -10.64
C GLY A 139 -3.18 -16.11 -10.12
N GLU A 140 -4.17 -17.00 -10.21
CA GLU A 140 -4.08 -18.37 -9.69
C GLU A 140 -2.85 -19.14 -10.22
N VAL A 141 -2.55 -19.00 -11.50
CA VAL A 141 -1.38 -19.68 -12.12
C VAL A 141 -0.07 -19.16 -11.55
N GLY A 142 0.07 -17.83 -11.41
CA GLY A 142 1.29 -17.25 -10.84
C GLY A 142 1.47 -17.61 -9.37
N LYS A 143 0.39 -17.65 -8.59
CA LYS A 143 0.42 -18.11 -7.19
C LYS A 143 0.80 -19.58 -7.09
N ALA A 144 0.21 -20.44 -7.93
CA ALA A 144 0.54 -21.87 -7.94
C ALA A 144 2.03 -22.11 -8.25
N GLN A 145 2.60 -21.35 -9.18
CA GLN A 145 4.03 -21.43 -9.50
C GLN A 145 4.92 -20.95 -8.34
N TYR A 146 4.53 -19.85 -7.68
CA TYR A 146 5.20 -19.37 -6.47
C TYR A 146 5.13 -20.40 -5.34
N ASP A 147 3.95 -20.96 -5.09
CA ASP A 147 3.74 -21.97 -4.04
C ASP A 147 4.54 -23.25 -4.30
N GLU A 148 4.66 -23.68 -5.56
CA GLU A 148 5.49 -24.84 -5.94
C GLU A 148 6.95 -24.61 -5.57
N MET A 149 7.55 -23.48 -5.98
CA MET A 149 8.94 -23.14 -5.68
C MET A 149 9.17 -22.99 -4.16
N THR A 150 8.29 -22.28 -3.48
CA THR A 150 8.43 -22.01 -2.04
C THR A 150 8.23 -23.26 -1.19
N SER A 151 7.32 -24.15 -1.59
CA SER A 151 7.11 -25.45 -0.90
C SER A 151 8.35 -26.33 -0.89
N GLU A 152 9.20 -26.22 -1.90
CA GLU A 152 10.47 -26.95 -1.96
C GLU A 152 11.60 -26.25 -1.20
N ILE A 153 11.70 -24.92 -1.36
CA ILE A 153 12.85 -24.14 -0.85
C ILE A 153 12.69 -23.77 0.61
N PHE A 154 11.53 -23.27 1.02
CA PHE A 154 11.33 -22.65 2.33
C PHE A 154 11.57 -23.61 3.50
N PRO A 155 11.11 -24.87 3.50
CA PRO A 155 11.37 -25.78 4.61
C PRO A 155 12.88 -26.01 4.85
N LYS A 156 13.64 -26.22 3.77
CA LYS A 156 15.09 -26.42 3.84
C LYS A 156 15.83 -25.20 4.37
N GLN A 157 15.35 -24.00 3.96
CA GLN A 157 15.98 -22.75 4.36
C GLN A 157 15.59 -22.33 5.77
N CYS A 158 14.36 -22.54 6.19
CA CYS A 158 13.94 -22.34 7.57
C CYS A 158 14.82 -23.16 8.52
N ASP A 159 15.04 -24.45 8.22
CA ASP A 159 15.91 -25.32 9.01
C ASP A 159 17.35 -24.78 9.10
N LYS A 160 17.93 -24.39 7.96
CA LYS A 160 19.29 -23.83 7.91
C LYS A 160 19.41 -22.52 8.70
N LEU A 161 18.48 -21.58 8.47
CA LEU A 161 18.49 -20.27 9.13
C LEU A 161 18.20 -20.38 10.63
N TYR A 162 17.26 -21.23 11.02
CA TYR A 162 16.94 -21.46 12.43
C TYR A 162 18.13 -22.07 13.19
N ARG A 163 18.84 -23.07 12.60
CA ARG A 163 20.06 -23.59 13.21
C ARG A 163 21.15 -22.53 13.34
N SER A 164 21.34 -21.70 12.32
CA SER A 164 22.29 -20.59 12.35
C SER A 164 21.92 -19.57 13.43
N ALA A 165 20.65 -19.21 13.52
CA ALA A 165 20.13 -18.28 14.54
C ALA A 165 20.34 -18.82 15.96
N ARG A 166 20.05 -20.08 16.21
CA ARG A 166 20.32 -20.73 17.51
C ARG A 166 21.79 -20.69 17.89
N GLN A 167 22.69 -20.88 16.91
CA GLN A 167 24.11 -20.77 17.16
C GLN A 167 24.53 -19.34 17.47
N SER A 168 24.04 -18.36 16.70
CA SER A 168 24.31 -16.93 16.92
C SER A 168 23.77 -16.47 18.29
N TYR A 169 22.58 -16.89 18.67
CA TYR A 169 21.99 -16.59 19.96
C TYR A 169 22.85 -17.13 21.13
N ARG A 170 23.35 -18.36 21.02
CA ARG A 170 24.21 -18.97 22.06
C ARG A 170 25.53 -18.23 22.30
N VAL A 171 26.04 -17.55 21.29
CA VAL A 171 27.25 -16.72 21.38
C VAL A 171 26.92 -15.22 21.55
N GLU A 172 25.70 -14.93 21.93
CA GLU A 172 25.18 -13.58 22.21
C GLU A 172 25.27 -12.62 21.00
N ASN A 173 25.41 -13.18 19.78
CA ASN A 173 25.31 -12.41 18.55
C ASN A 173 23.84 -12.26 18.14
N TYR A 174 23.11 -11.52 18.95
CA TYR A 174 21.65 -11.36 18.81
C TYR A 174 21.25 -10.72 17.50
N GLY A 175 22.02 -9.74 17.00
CA GLY A 175 21.73 -9.08 15.71
C GLY A 175 21.67 -10.09 14.54
N THR A 176 22.65 -10.99 14.42
CA THR A 176 22.67 -12.04 13.40
C THR A 176 21.57 -13.09 13.63
N ALA A 177 21.23 -13.39 14.88
CA ALA A 177 20.11 -14.27 15.19
C ALA A 177 18.79 -13.67 14.72
N ILE A 178 18.55 -12.38 15.02
CA ILE A 178 17.36 -11.62 14.58
C ILE A 178 17.22 -11.64 13.07
N GLU A 179 18.26 -11.27 12.31
CA GLU A 179 18.23 -11.25 10.84
C GLU A 179 17.82 -12.62 10.24
N SER A 180 18.37 -13.69 10.81
CA SER A 180 18.07 -15.06 10.36
C SER A 180 16.62 -15.44 10.70
N LEU A 181 16.16 -15.13 11.92
CA LEU A 181 14.82 -15.47 12.39
C LEU A 181 13.73 -14.64 11.73
N GLU A 182 13.97 -13.37 11.42
CA GLU A 182 13.03 -12.56 10.64
C GLU A 182 12.79 -13.15 9.25
N LYS A 183 13.82 -13.70 8.60
CA LYS A 183 13.64 -14.43 7.33
C LYS A 183 12.82 -15.71 7.54
N VAL A 184 13.05 -16.46 8.62
CA VAL A 184 12.25 -17.65 8.97
C VAL A 184 10.77 -17.24 9.16
N MET A 185 10.49 -16.16 9.89
CA MET A 185 9.12 -15.69 10.12
C MET A 185 8.41 -15.31 8.83
N LYS A 186 9.11 -14.70 7.86
CA LYS A 186 8.54 -14.38 6.55
C LYS A 186 8.22 -15.62 5.72
N MET A 187 8.99 -16.70 5.87
CA MET A 187 8.76 -17.98 5.18
C MET A 187 7.70 -18.84 5.88
N ASN A 188 7.76 -18.91 7.19
CA ASN A 188 6.85 -19.71 8.01
C ASN A 188 6.83 -19.19 9.46
N GLU A 189 5.79 -18.41 9.80
CA GLU A 189 5.63 -17.85 11.15
C GLU A 189 5.44 -18.93 12.23
N SER A 190 4.90 -20.10 11.85
CA SER A 190 4.65 -21.22 12.74
C SER A 190 5.80 -22.23 12.80
N TYR A 191 6.98 -21.88 12.27
CA TYR A 191 8.10 -22.82 12.19
C TYR A 191 8.48 -23.40 13.56
N GLU A 192 8.63 -24.74 13.63
CA GLU A 192 8.91 -25.49 14.86
C GLU A 192 7.90 -25.22 15.99
N ASP A 193 6.61 -25.13 15.64
CA ASP A 193 5.51 -24.91 16.61
C ASP A 193 5.72 -23.66 17.49
N GLY A 194 6.22 -22.59 16.86
CA GLY A 194 6.45 -21.30 17.52
C GLY A 194 7.81 -21.14 18.20
N LYS A 195 8.67 -22.17 18.24
CA LYS A 195 9.99 -22.06 18.87
C LYS A 195 10.90 -21.05 18.18
N ALA A 196 10.77 -20.88 16.86
CA ALA A 196 11.54 -19.88 16.13
C ALA A 196 11.06 -18.46 16.46
N LEU A 197 9.76 -18.25 16.60
CA LEU A 197 9.19 -16.97 17.00
C LEU A 197 9.56 -16.62 18.45
N LEU A 198 9.54 -17.60 19.37
CA LEU A 198 10.01 -17.41 20.75
C LEU A 198 11.49 -17.02 20.77
N LEU A 199 12.34 -17.71 20.01
CA LEU A 199 13.77 -17.40 19.93
C LEU A 199 14.02 -16.01 19.32
N LEU A 200 13.15 -15.55 18.41
CA LEU A 200 13.21 -14.18 17.89
C LEU A 200 12.89 -13.16 18.99
N ALA A 201 11.88 -13.41 19.80
CA ALA A 201 11.54 -12.58 20.96
C ALA A 201 12.72 -12.51 21.95
N ASP A 202 13.29 -13.66 22.32
CA ASP A 202 14.45 -13.75 23.19
C ASP A 202 15.67 -13.02 22.61
N SER A 203 15.86 -13.10 21.29
CA SER A 203 16.96 -12.41 20.59
C SER A 203 16.79 -10.89 20.63
N TYR A 204 15.56 -10.37 20.46
CA TYR A 204 15.27 -8.95 20.64
C TYR A 204 15.50 -8.50 22.08
N ALA A 205 15.07 -9.30 23.07
CA ALA A 205 15.32 -9.00 24.47
C ALA A 205 16.83 -8.95 24.79
N GLY A 206 17.59 -9.94 24.33
CA GLY A 206 19.05 -9.98 24.49
C GLY A 206 19.77 -8.82 23.77
N ASN A 207 19.21 -8.33 22.66
CA ASN A 207 19.74 -7.19 21.92
C ASN A 207 19.34 -5.84 22.55
N GLY A 208 18.51 -5.83 23.61
CA GLY A 208 18.04 -4.65 24.29
C GLY A 208 16.82 -3.97 23.65
N ASP A 209 16.20 -4.56 22.62
CA ASP A 209 14.99 -4.07 21.97
C ASP A 209 13.75 -4.65 22.67
N THR A 210 13.45 -4.11 23.85
CA THR A 210 12.37 -4.61 24.72
C THR A 210 10.99 -4.43 24.09
N GLU A 211 10.78 -3.40 23.27
CA GLU A 211 9.51 -3.16 22.59
C GLU A 211 9.20 -4.28 21.60
N LYS A 212 10.14 -4.60 20.72
CA LYS A 212 9.97 -5.70 19.77
C LYS A 212 9.95 -7.06 20.44
N ALA A 213 10.72 -7.27 21.49
CA ALA A 213 10.65 -8.50 22.29
C ALA A 213 9.22 -8.71 22.83
N THR A 214 8.64 -7.69 23.45
CA THR A 214 7.27 -7.71 23.95
C THR A 214 6.25 -8.01 22.85
N GLU A 215 6.39 -7.37 21.69
CA GLU A 215 5.53 -7.64 20.54
C GLU A 215 5.60 -9.12 20.12
N LYS A 216 6.80 -9.68 20.00
CA LYS A 216 6.97 -11.06 19.56
C LYS A 216 6.53 -12.09 20.61
N TYR A 217 6.77 -11.83 21.90
CA TYR A 217 6.21 -12.68 22.96
C TYR A 217 4.68 -12.70 22.94
N ASN A 218 4.04 -11.54 22.81
CA ASN A 218 2.58 -11.49 22.67
C ASN A 218 2.10 -12.26 21.44
N ARG A 219 2.84 -12.19 20.34
CA ARG A 219 2.53 -12.94 19.12
C ARG A 219 2.65 -14.44 19.31
N VAL A 220 3.63 -14.91 20.08
CA VAL A 220 3.73 -16.34 20.48
C VAL A 220 2.49 -16.78 21.24
N ILE A 221 2.06 -16.00 22.24
CA ILE A 221 0.88 -16.33 23.06
C ILE A 221 -0.38 -16.36 22.20
N GLU A 222 -0.52 -15.42 21.28
CA GLU A 222 -1.67 -15.34 20.37
C GLU A 222 -1.76 -16.54 19.42
N LEU A 223 -0.63 -16.93 18.80
CA LEU A 223 -0.62 -17.97 17.78
C LEU A 223 -0.60 -19.39 18.36
N PHE A 224 -0.06 -19.57 19.55
CA PHE A 224 0.16 -20.89 20.15
C PHE A 224 -0.40 -20.94 21.60
N PRO A 225 -1.67 -20.57 21.81
CA PRO A 225 -2.26 -20.56 23.13
C PRO A 225 -2.15 -21.98 23.76
N ASP A 226 -1.97 -22.05 25.07
CA ASP A 226 -1.86 -23.28 25.85
C ASP A 226 -0.63 -24.18 25.52
N SER A 227 0.34 -23.65 24.77
CA SER A 227 1.59 -24.34 24.45
C SER A 227 2.72 -24.00 25.43
N ASP A 228 3.76 -24.86 25.45
CA ASP A 228 4.97 -24.61 26.24
C ASP A 228 5.66 -23.29 25.82
N VAL A 229 5.63 -22.94 24.54
CA VAL A 229 6.23 -21.67 24.06
C VAL A 229 5.45 -20.45 24.53
N ALA A 230 4.11 -20.54 24.64
CA ALA A 230 3.27 -19.46 25.17
C ALA A 230 3.50 -19.27 26.67
N GLN A 231 3.69 -20.36 27.41
CA GLN A 231 4.05 -20.28 28.82
C GLN A 231 5.40 -19.59 29.00
N GLN A 232 6.42 -19.97 28.26
CA GLN A 232 7.74 -19.35 28.29
C GLN A 232 7.69 -17.85 27.91
N ALA A 233 6.92 -17.50 26.89
CA ALA A 233 6.70 -16.09 26.51
C ALA A 233 6.03 -15.29 27.62
N THR A 234 5.05 -15.88 28.32
CA THR A 234 4.37 -15.24 29.45
C THR A 234 5.31 -15.02 30.64
N GLU A 235 6.15 -15.99 30.93
CA GLU A 235 7.15 -15.90 31.99
C GLU A 235 8.18 -14.80 31.68
N ALA A 236 8.63 -14.71 30.43
CA ALA A 236 9.56 -13.66 29.98
C ALA A 236 8.94 -12.25 30.12
N LEU A 237 7.69 -12.06 29.72
CA LEU A 237 6.97 -10.79 29.87
C LEU A 237 6.80 -10.37 31.34
N ASN A 238 6.56 -11.31 32.23
CA ASN A 238 6.42 -11.03 33.66
C ASN A 238 7.77 -10.69 34.32
N GLY A 239 8.88 -11.32 33.88
CA GLY A 239 10.22 -11.00 34.36
C GLY A 239 10.71 -9.61 33.95
N THR A 240 10.35 -9.13 32.77
CA THR A 240 10.71 -7.77 32.32
C THR A 240 9.96 -6.66 33.06
N ASN A 241 8.82 -6.96 33.68
CA ASN A 241 8.04 -5.98 34.43
C ASN A 241 8.54 -5.79 35.89
N ASP A 242 9.28 -6.75 36.44
CA ASP A 242 9.75 -6.71 37.84
C ASP A 242 11.03 -5.88 38.01
N ASP A 243 11.84 -5.74 36.96
CA ASP A 243 13.06 -4.92 36.97
C ASP A 243 12.82 -3.41 36.86
N GLY A 244 11.60 -2.98 36.50
CA GLY A 244 11.22 -1.58 36.32
C GLY A 244 10.85 -0.82 37.60
N ASP A 245 10.40 -1.52 38.65
CA ASP A 245 9.82 -0.88 39.83
C ASP A 245 10.81 -0.70 41.02
N ASN A 246 12.00 -1.28 40.95
CA ASN A 246 12.96 -1.24 42.07
C ASN A 246 13.92 -0.03 42.06
N ASN A 247 13.84 0.91 41.13
CA ASN A 247 14.76 2.05 41.04
C ASN A 247 14.16 3.41 41.48
N SER A 248 13.04 3.36 42.22
CA SER A 248 12.38 4.59 42.70
C SER A 248 12.42 4.79 44.24
N GLN A 249 13.22 4.01 44.97
CA GLN A 249 13.43 4.23 46.42
C GLN A 249 14.91 4.09 46.79
N GLN A 250 15.72 5.08 46.52
CA GLN A 250 16.89 5.47 47.30
C GLN A 250 17.18 6.96 47.15
#